data_75c82d3fc4cec6f96fc3b26608c6bab6
#
_entry.id   75c82d3fc4cec6f96fc3b26608c6bab6
#
_cell.length_a   1.000
_cell.length_b   1.000
_cell.length_c   1.000
_cell.angle_alpha   90.00
_cell.angle_beta   90.00
_cell.angle_gamma   90.00
#
_symmetry.space_group_name_H-M   'P 1'
#
loop_
_entity.id
_entity.type
_entity.pdbx_description
1 polymer ?
#
loop_
_entity_poly.entity_id
_entity_poly.type
_entity_poly.pdbx_seq_one_letter_code
_entity_poly.pdbx_strand_id
1 'polypeptide(L)'
;MIQIKNLNKSFELYNQNNTNINVFKNINFKVNKGEVVALTGNSGTGKSSLLKLIYGSYVISKGDVLISDVNIRKSTPRDILKLRKNKLGYVSQFLRVVPRVPTIEVVIEPLLDIGCEKKTALKKGEEILERLKIPKNLWNLSPLTFSGGEQQRVNIARGFIYNYPYLLLDEPTASLDQNNKNIVLDLIEKAKLNGSAIIGIFHDEIARNKVATREVNLENFIN
;
A
#
# COMPACT_ATOMS: atom_id res chain seq x y z
N MET A 1 -13.14 7.42 -4.78
CA MET A 1 -13.73 6.65 -3.66
C MET A 1 -13.33 5.19 -3.79
N ILE A 2 -12.94 4.55 -2.68
CA ILE A 2 -12.85 3.09 -2.55
C ILE A 2 -14.13 2.65 -1.82
N GLN A 3 -14.81 1.62 -2.30
CA GLN A 3 -16.01 1.08 -1.66
C GLN A 3 -15.92 -0.44 -1.57
N ILE A 4 -16.14 -0.97 -0.38
CA ILE A 4 -16.18 -2.40 -0.08
C ILE A 4 -17.62 -2.77 0.29
N LYS A 5 -18.16 -3.81 -0.35
CA LYS A 5 -19.55 -4.26 -0.17
C LYS A 5 -19.61 -5.76 0.09
N ASN A 6 -20.16 -6.14 1.23
CA ASN A 6 -20.42 -7.53 1.63
C ASN A 6 -19.23 -8.46 1.38
N LEU A 7 -18.00 -7.95 1.59
CA LEU A 7 -16.77 -8.67 1.30
C LEU A 7 -16.53 -9.77 2.33
N ASN A 8 -16.27 -10.98 1.83
CA ASN A 8 -15.92 -12.13 2.65
C ASN A 8 -14.59 -12.70 2.17
N LYS A 9 -13.83 -13.30 3.08
CA LYS A 9 -12.61 -14.04 2.76
C LYS A 9 -12.47 -15.27 3.64
N SER A 10 -12.24 -16.40 3.00
CA SER A 10 -11.79 -17.65 3.59
C SER A 10 -10.55 -18.16 2.85
N PHE A 11 -9.76 -18.97 3.51
CA PHE A 11 -8.67 -19.75 2.92
C PHE A 11 -8.95 -21.25 3.13
N GLU A 12 -8.77 -22.02 2.08
CA GLU A 12 -8.82 -23.49 2.13
C GLU A 12 -7.42 -24.02 2.32
N LEU A 13 -7.20 -24.79 3.40
CA LEU A 13 -5.94 -25.45 3.67
C LEU A 13 -5.99 -26.88 3.12
N TYR A 14 -5.61 -27.06 1.86
CA TYR A 14 -5.65 -28.35 1.16
C TYR A 14 -4.80 -29.44 1.86
N ASN A 15 -3.72 -29.05 2.55
CA ASN A 15 -2.81 -29.96 3.24
C ASN A 15 -3.25 -30.33 4.67
N GLN A 16 -4.38 -29.80 5.16
CA GLN A 16 -4.93 -30.04 6.51
C GLN A 16 -6.42 -30.37 6.43
N ASN A 17 -6.77 -31.53 5.90
CA ASN A 17 -8.14 -32.05 5.78
C ASN A 17 -9.14 -31.07 5.17
N ASN A 18 -8.73 -30.24 4.18
CA ASN A 18 -9.56 -29.22 3.56
C ASN A 18 -10.20 -28.25 4.58
N THR A 19 -9.48 -27.92 5.64
CA THR A 19 -9.99 -27.00 6.67
C THR A 19 -10.18 -25.61 6.08
N ASN A 20 -11.40 -25.06 6.21
CA ASN A 20 -11.71 -23.70 5.81
C ASN A 20 -11.48 -22.74 6.97
N ILE A 21 -10.54 -21.81 6.81
CA ILE A 21 -10.31 -20.70 7.75
C ILE A 21 -11.05 -19.46 7.25
N ASN A 22 -12.13 -19.10 7.94
CA ASN A 22 -12.78 -17.82 7.72
C ASN A 22 -11.90 -16.69 8.28
N VAL A 23 -11.53 -15.72 7.46
CA VAL A 23 -10.73 -14.57 7.89
C VAL A 23 -11.64 -13.45 8.33
N PHE A 24 -12.64 -13.11 7.52
CA PHE A 24 -13.67 -12.12 7.84
C PHE A 24 -14.93 -12.33 6.99
N LYS A 25 -16.04 -11.82 7.49
CA LYS A 25 -17.35 -11.88 6.83
C LYS A 25 -18.00 -10.52 6.78
N ASN A 26 -18.68 -10.25 5.66
CA ASN A 26 -19.57 -9.10 5.47
C ASN A 26 -18.94 -7.73 5.76
N ILE A 27 -17.67 -7.52 5.35
CA ILE A 27 -17.03 -6.20 5.47
C ILE A 27 -17.74 -5.20 4.57
N ASN A 28 -18.13 -4.07 5.16
CA ASN A 28 -18.78 -2.96 4.49
C ASN A 28 -18.21 -1.64 4.97
N PHE A 29 -17.52 -0.91 4.11
CA PHE A 29 -17.14 0.49 4.33
C PHE A 29 -16.73 1.16 3.03
N LYS A 30 -16.59 2.49 3.07
CA LYS A 30 -16.12 3.30 1.95
C LYS A 30 -15.01 4.24 2.43
N VAL A 31 -14.13 4.64 1.51
CA VAL A 31 -13.09 5.66 1.76
C VAL A 31 -13.24 6.74 0.71
N ASN A 32 -13.43 7.97 1.15
CA ASN A 32 -13.63 9.14 0.30
C ASN A 32 -12.27 9.76 -0.08
N LYS A 33 -12.27 10.67 -1.03
CA LYS A 33 -11.08 11.49 -1.35
C LYS A 33 -10.67 12.31 -0.12
N GLY A 34 -9.37 12.39 0.12
CA GLY A 34 -8.81 13.11 1.27
C GLY A 34 -9.07 12.44 2.62
N GLU A 35 -9.45 11.16 2.62
CA GLU A 35 -9.71 10.38 3.83
C GLU A 35 -8.61 9.31 4.02
N VAL A 36 -8.14 9.16 5.26
CA VAL A 36 -7.25 8.07 5.68
C VAL A 36 -8.02 7.16 6.64
N VAL A 37 -8.30 5.94 6.21
CA VAL A 37 -8.91 4.90 7.04
C VAL A 37 -7.84 3.97 7.57
N ALA A 38 -7.65 3.94 8.89
CA ALA A 38 -6.77 2.98 9.53
C ALA A 38 -7.51 1.66 9.80
N LEU A 39 -6.92 0.55 9.35
CA LEU A 39 -7.40 -0.79 9.71
C LEU A 39 -6.79 -1.21 11.05
N THR A 40 -7.64 -1.54 12.02
CA THR A 40 -7.25 -1.98 13.36
C THR A 40 -7.72 -3.40 13.65
N GLY A 41 -7.28 -3.98 14.76
CA GLY A 41 -7.53 -5.35 15.20
C GLY A 41 -6.24 -6.10 15.48
N ASN A 42 -6.32 -7.22 16.20
CA ASN A 42 -5.18 -8.05 16.61
C ASN A 42 -4.38 -8.60 15.41
N SER A 43 -3.19 -9.13 15.68
CA SER A 43 -2.43 -9.85 14.65
C SER A 43 -3.25 -11.05 14.15
N GLY A 44 -3.21 -11.31 12.84
CA GLY A 44 -3.98 -12.42 12.24
C GLY A 44 -5.43 -12.09 11.85
N THR A 45 -6.00 -10.92 12.19
CA THR A 45 -7.37 -10.54 11.82
C THR A 45 -7.62 -10.30 10.32
N GLY A 46 -6.59 -10.46 9.49
CA GLY A 46 -6.73 -10.36 8.03
C GLY A 46 -6.53 -8.96 7.45
N LYS A 47 -5.96 -7.99 8.19
CA LYS A 47 -5.70 -6.62 7.71
C LYS A 47 -4.92 -6.59 6.40
N SER A 48 -3.76 -7.22 6.33
CA SER A 48 -2.95 -7.29 5.10
C SER A 48 -3.64 -8.12 4.00
N SER A 49 -4.46 -9.12 4.37
CA SER A 49 -5.29 -9.88 3.41
C SER A 49 -6.34 -8.98 2.76
N LEU A 50 -6.95 -8.08 3.54
CA LEU A 50 -7.90 -7.10 3.01
C LEU A 50 -7.20 -6.13 2.03
N LEU A 51 -6.02 -5.59 2.37
CA LEU A 51 -5.25 -4.76 1.44
C LEU A 51 -4.91 -5.51 0.15
N LYS A 52 -4.53 -6.79 0.22
CA LYS A 52 -4.23 -7.63 -0.95
C LYS A 52 -5.47 -7.92 -1.81
N LEU A 53 -6.65 -8.05 -1.21
CA LEU A 53 -7.92 -8.15 -1.95
C LEU A 53 -8.25 -6.84 -2.68
N ILE A 54 -8.10 -5.69 -2.01
CA ILE A 54 -8.33 -4.37 -2.60
C ILE A 54 -7.33 -4.12 -3.73
N TYR A 55 -6.07 -4.53 -3.56
CA TYR A 55 -5.03 -4.43 -4.59
C TYR A 55 -5.24 -5.41 -5.75
N GLY A 56 -6.17 -6.36 -5.63
CA GLY A 56 -6.44 -7.39 -6.63
C GLY A 56 -5.36 -8.48 -6.72
N SER A 57 -4.58 -8.69 -5.65
CA SER A 57 -3.60 -9.79 -5.55
C SER A 57 -4.25 -11.11 -5.12
N TYR A 58 -5.41 -11.03 -4.48
CA TYR A 58 -6.22 -12.19 -4.11
C TYR A 58 -7.55 -12.16 -4.85
N VAL A 59 -8.06 -13.34 -5.19
CA VAL A 59 -9.39 -13.49 -5.79
C VAL A 59 -10.47 -13.20 -4.75
N ILE A 60 -11.47 -12.44 -5.16
CA ILE A 60 -12.66 -12.13 -4.37
C ILE A 60 -13.72 -13.16 -4.72
N SER A 61 -14.05 -14.06 -3.77
CA SER A 61 -15.09 -15.09 -3.94
C SER A 61 -16.50 -14.51 -3.72
N LYS A 62 -16.67 -13.67 -2.67
CA LYS A 62 -17.95 -13.09 -2.31
C LYS A 62 -17.81 -11.61 -1.90
N GLY A 63 -18.76 -10.79 -2.34
CA GLY A 63 -18.75 -9.34 -2.16
C GLY A 63 -18.07 -8.62 -3.30
N ASP A 64 -17.94 -7.30 -3.20
CA ASP A 64 -17.38 -6.44 -4.23
C ASP A 64 -16.41 -5.42 -3.63
N VAL A 65 -15.35 -5.10 -4.38
CA VAL A 65 -14.45 -3.98 -4.13
C VAL A 65 -14.48 -3.07 -5.36
N LEU A 66 -14.94 -1.84 -5.16
CA LEU A 66 -15.00 -0.83 -6.21
C LEU A 66 -13.94 0.25 -5.94
N ILE A 67 -13.11 0.55 -6.92
CA ILE A 67 -12.13 1.64 -6.90
C ILE A 67 -12.45 2.55 -8.07
N SER A 68 -12.99 3.74 -7.77
CA SER A 68 -13.60 4.60 -8.79
C SER A 68 -14.74 3.87 -9.51
N ASP A 69 -14.56 3.62 -10.80
CA ASP A 69 -15.45 2.93 -11.75
C ASP A 69 -15.10 1.45 -11.95
N VAL A 70 -13.99 0.96 -11.35
CA VAL A 70 -13.46 -0.39 -11.54
C VAL A 70 -13.92 -1.31 -10.41
N ASN A 71 -14.61 -2.40 -10.74
CA ASN A 71 -14.92 -3.47 -9.79
C ASN A 71 -13.85 -4.55 -9.85
N ILE A 72 -13.03 -4.67 -8.80
CA ILE A 72 -11.89 -5.61 -8.73
C ILE A 72 -12.32 -7.06 -9.01
N ARG A 73 -13.46 -7.49 -8.45
CA ARG A 73 -13.96 -8.86 -8.63
C ARG A 73 -14.28 -9.19 -10.08
N LYS A 74 -14.77 -8.21 -10.85
CA LYS A 74 -15.25 -8.40 -12.23
C LYS A 74 -14.19 -8.02 -13.27
N SER A 75 -13.04 -7.50 -12.83
CA SER A 75 -11.99 -7.00 -13.69
C SER A 75 -11.10 -8.11 -14.23
N THR A 76 -10.63 -7.94 -15.45
CA THR A 76 -9.58 -8.80 -16.02
C THR A 76 -8.20 -8.47 -15.39
N PRO A 77 -7.21 -9.38 -15.46
CA PRO A 77 -5.85 -9.06 -15.01
C PRO A 77 -5.28 -7.81 -15.66
N ARG A 78 -5.62 -7.54 -16.92
CA ARG A 78 -5.18 -6.34 -17.66
C ARG A 78 -5.79 -5.05 -17.06
N ASP A 79 -7.06 -5.09 -16.66
CA ASP A 79 -7.72 -3.95 -16.01
C ASP A 79 -7.09 -3.66 -14.65
N ILE A 80 -6.77 -4.71 -13.88
CA ILE A 80 -6.07 -4.57 -12.58
C ILE A 80 -4.69 -3.95 -12.77
N LEU A 81 -3.91 -4.39 -13.76
CA LEU A 81 -2.60 -3.79 -14.07
C LEU A 81 -2.74 -2.31 -14.45
N LYS A 82 -3.72 -1.96 -15.28
CA LYS A 82 -4.02 -0.56 -15.67
C LYS A 82 -4.42 0.30 -14.46
N LEU A 83 -5.23 -0.27 -13.55
CA LEU A 83 -5.63 0.40 -12.31
C LEU A 83 -4.40 0.68 -11.41
N ARG A 84 -3.55 -0.33 -11.19
CA ARG A 84 -2.32 -0.20 -10.39
C ARG A 84 -1.35 0.83 -10.97
N LYS A 85 -1.17 0.80 -12.27
CA LYS A 85 -0.29 1.73 -12.97
C LYS A 85 -0.72 3.20 -12.81
N ASN A 86 -2.02 3.49 -12.91
CA ASN A 86 -2.51 4.86 -13.04
C ASN A 86 -3.20 5.42 -11.80
N LYS A 87 -3.81 4.57 -10.97
CA LYS A 87 -4.71 5.03 -9.91
C LYS A 87 -4.43 4.45 -8.53
N LEU A 88 -3.84 3.26 -8.40
CA LEU A 88 -3.75 2.53 -7.14
C LEU A 88 -2.31 2.21 -6.75
N GLY A 89 -1.74 3.00 -5.85
CA GLY A 89 -0.44 2.74 -5.23
C GLY A 89 -0.53 1.75 -4.07
N TYR A 90 0.56 1.03 -3.82
CA TYR A 90 0.67 0.11 -2.68
C TYR A 90 2.08 0.13 -2.09
N VAL A 91 2.19 0.55 -0.85
CA VAL A 91 3.38 0.36 -0.02
C VAL A 91 3.17 -0.92 0.78
N SER A 92 3.81 -2.00 0.36
CA SER A 92 3.73 -3.31 1.03
C SER A 92 4.64 -3.36 2.26
N GLN A 93 4.41 -4.29 3.16
CA GLN A 93 5.22 -4.49 4.37
C GLN A 93 6.72 -4.74 4.04
N PHE A 94 7.01 -5.43 2.95
CA PHE A 94 8.36 -5.74 2.49
C PHE A 94 8.56 -5.24 1.06
N LEU A 95 9.71 -4.65 0.80
CA LEU A 95 10.11 -4.26 -0.56
C LEU A 95 10.23 -5.49 -1.46
N ARG A 96 9.53 -5.47 -2.59
CA ARG A 96 9.62 -6.51 -3.62
C ARG A 96 10.08 -5.89 -4.92
N VAL A 97 11.28 -6.25 -5.34
CA VAL A 97 11.92 -5.73 -6.55
C VAL A 97 12.64 -6.83 -7.31
N VAL A 98 12.89 -6.58 -8.58
CA VAL A 98 13.74 -7.44 -9.41
C VAL A 98 15.19 -7.30 -8.92
N PRO A 99 15.92 -8.41 -8.72
CA PRO A 99 17.33 -8.35 -8.32
C PRO A 99 18.18 -7.56 -9.32
N ARG A 100 19.25 -6.92 -8.81
CA ARG A 100 20.25 -6.18 -9.58
C ARG A 100 19.75 -4.89 -10.27
N VAL A 101 18.52 -4.46 -10.00
CA VAL A 101 18.04 -3.16 -10.47
C VAL A 101 18.49 -2.07 -9.49
N PRO A 102 19.08 -0.96 -9.97
CA PRO A 102 19.49 0.17 -9.13
C PRO A 102 18.31 0.79 -8.36
N THR A 103 18.56 1.25 -7.15
CA THR A 103 17.55 1.87 -6.27
C THR A 103 16.83 3.03 -6.95
N ILE A 104 17.55 3.90 -7.65
CA ILE A 104 16.93 5.03 -8.36
C ILE A 104 15.96 4.55 -9.44
N GLU A 105 16.30 3.48 -10.19
CA GLU A 105 15.42 2.92 -11.21
C GLU A 105 14.18 2.26 -10.60
N VAL A 106 14.33 1.55 -9.47
CA VAL A 106 13.20 0.99 -8.71
C VAL A 106 12.24 2.09 -8.27
N VAL A 107 12.76 3.22 -7.81
CA VAL A 107 11.94 4.32 -7.30
C VAL A 107 11.21 5.05 -8.42
N ILE A 108 11.85 5.29 -9.57
CA ILE A 108 11.24 6.04 -10.68
C ILE A 108 10.34 5.19 -11.59
N GLU A 109 10.37 3.86 -11.47
CA GLU A 109 9.56 2.93 -12.28
C GLU A 109 8.09 3.36 -12.41
N PRO A 110 7.37 3.75 -11.32
CA PRO A 110 5.98 4.17 -11.43
C PRO A 110 5.77 5.41 -12.31
N LEU A 111 6.73 6.32 -12.36
CA LEU A 111 6.66 7.50 -13.24
C LEU A 111 6.92 7.14 -14.70
N LEU A 112 7.87 6.26 -14.96
CA LEU A 112 8.15 5.77 -16.32
C LEU A 112 6.95 4.98 -16.86
N ASP A 113 6.33 4.20 -16.03
CA ASP A 113 5.14 3.43 -16.37
C ASP A 113 3.98 4.29 -16.89
N ILE A 114 3.78 5.47 -16.32
CA ILE A 114 2.74 6.41 -16.78
C ILE A 114 3.20 7.30 -17.93
N GLY A 115 4.41 7.07 -18.48
CA GLY A 115 4.95 7.82 -19.62
C GLY A 115 5.66 9.12 -19.27
N CYS A 116 6.10 9.30 -18.01
CA CYS A 116 6.92 10.45 -17.63
C CYS A 116 8.28 10.38 -18.32
N GLU A 117 8.78 11.52 -18.80
CA GLU A 117 10.13 11.61 -19.36
C GLU A 117 11.18 11.19 -18.33
N LYS A 118 12.18 10.37 -18.75
CA LYS A 118 13.19 9.80 -17.87
C LYS A 118 13.96 10.86 -17.06
N LYS A 119 14.33 11.98 -17.69
CA LYS A 119 15.04 13.08 -17.01
C LYS A 119 14.21 13.68 -15.87
N THR A 120 12.94 13.89 -16.11
CA THR A 120 11.98 14.39 -15.09
C THR A 120 11.74 13.36 -13.98
N ALA A 121 11.63 12.08 -14.33
CA ALA A 121 11.48 10.99 -13.37
C ALA A 121 12.72 10.85 -12.47
N LEU A 122 13.94 10.92 -13.03
CA LEU A 122 15.20 10.89 -12.28
C LEU A 122 15.25 12.03 -11.26
N LYS A 123 14.97 13.27 -11.68
CA LYS A 123 14.98 14.42 -10.76
C LYS A 123 14.03 14.21 -9.58
N LYS A 124 12.79 13.76 -9.83
CA LYS A 124 11.84 13.45 -8.75
C LYS A 124 12.30 12.28 -7.87
N GLY A 125 12.96 11.27 -8.48
CA GLY A 125 13.54 10.14 -7.76
C GLY A 125 14.64 10.58 -6.79
N GLU A 126 15.54 11.44 -7.24
CA GLU A 126 16.60 12.03 -6.40
C GLU A 126 15.99 12.84 -5.25
N GLU A 127 15.02 13.71 -5.53
CA GLU A 127 14.36 14.54 -4.52
C GLU A 127 13.69 13.69 -3.41
N ILE A 128 12.98 12.60 -3.76
CA ILE A 128 12.32 11.75 -2.77
C ILE A 128 13.31 10.86 -2.00
N LEU A 129 14.38 10.38 -2.65
CA LEU A 129 15.44 9.62 -1.98
C LEU A 129 16.20 10.49 -0.98
N GLU A 130 16.53 11.73 -1.32
CA GLU A 130 17.12 12.71 -0.40
C GLU A 130 16.19 13.00 0.79
N ARG A 131 14.93 13.25 0.52
CA ARG A 131 13.91 13.47 1.58
C ARG A 131 13.81 12.31 2.55
N LEU A 132 13.90 11.07 2.06
CA LEU A 132 13.89 9.84 2.87
C LEU A 132 15.27 9.45 3.39
N LYS A 133 16.26 10.33 3.27
CA LYS A 133 17.62 10.15 3.80
C LYS A 133 18.29 8.85 3.34
N ILE A 134 18.08 8.47 2.07
CA ILE A 134 18.84 7.38 1.44
C ILE A 134 20.17 7.96 0.95
N PRO A 135 21.32 7.44 1.41
CA PRO A 135 22.65 7.92 1.00
C PRO A 135 22.85 7.85 -0.51
N LYS A 136 23.47 8.88 -1.11
CA LYS A 136 23.67 8.96 -2.57
C LYS A 136 24.48 7.81 -3.15
N ASN A 137 25.44 7.29 -2.40
CA ASN A 137 26.25 6.13 -2.79
C ASN A 137 25.45 4.84 -2.92
N LEU A 138 24.23 4.77 -2.35
CA LEU A 138 23.34 3.61 -2.45
C LEU A 138 22.40 3.68 -3.66
N TRP A 139 22.24 4.82 -4.32
CA TRP A 139 21.24 5.00 -5.39
C TRP A 139 21.48 4.12 -6.61
N ASN A 140 22.73 3.82 -6.90
CA ASN A 140 23.13 2.95 -8.03
C ASN A 140 23.29 1.47 -7.63
N LEU A 141 23.03 1.13 -6.36
CA LEU A 141 23.08 -0.24 -5.86
C LEU A 141 21.68 -0.84 -5.80
N SER A 142 21.61 -2.17 -5.84
CA SER A 142 20.32 -2.88 -5.65
C SER A 142 19.86 -2.77 -4.20
N PRO A 143 18.60 -2.36 -3.94
CA PRO A 143 18.09 -2.19 -2.57
C PRO A 143 17.98 -3.51 -1.79
N LEU A 144 18.09 -4.66 -2.45
CA LEU A 144 18.06 -5.96 -1.76
C LEU A 144 19.27 -6.19 -0.83
N THR A 145 20.34 -5.42 -1.00
CA THR A 145 21.54 -5.48 -0.16
C THR A 145 21.50 -4.55 1.05
N PHE A 146 20.43 -3.76 1.18
CA PHE A 146 20.30 -2.74 2.20
C PHE A 146 19.75 -3.30 3.52
N SER A 147 19.92 -2.53 4.60
CA SER A 147 19.25 -2.80 5.87
C SER A 147 17.72 -2.76 5.72
N GLY A 148 16.98 -3.42 6.61
CA GLY A 148 15.52 -3.44 6.57
C GLY A 148 14.89 -2.03 6.58
N GLY A 149 15.46 -1.11 7.36
CA GLY A 149 15.00 0.28 7.40
C GLY A 149 15.27 1.06 6.10
N GLU A 150 16.40 0.81 5.43
CA GLU A 150 16.70 1.40 4.13
C GLU A 150 15.79 0.84 3.05
N GLN A 151 15.58 -0.49 3.03
CA GLN A 151 14.63 -1.13 2.11
C GLN A 151 13.22 -0.56 2.29
N GLN A 152 12.79 -0.36 3.53
CA GLN A 152 11.48 0.24 3.82
C GLN A 152 11.39 1.68 3.30
N ARG A 153 12.43 2.50 3.47
CA ARG A 153 12.46 3.86 2.91
C ARG A 153 12.44 3.87 1.38
N VAL A 154 13.11 2.94 0.71
CA VAL A 154 13.03 2.77 -0.76
C VAL A 154 11.62 2.37 -1.19
N ASN A 155 10.97 1.46 -0.46
CA ASN A 155 9.59 1.04 -0.70
C ASN A 155 8.61 2.23 -0.60
N ILE A 156 8.81 3.08 0.41
CA ILE A 156 8.04 4.32 0.60
C ILE A 156 8.31 5.30 -0.54
N ALA A 157 9.59 5.51 -0.91
CA ALA A 157 9.95 6.37 -2.04
C ALA A 157 9.21 5.96 -3.31
N ARG A 158 9.23 4.67 -3.67
CA ARG A 158 8.51 4.12 -4.81
C ARG A 158 6.99 4.32 -4.72
N GLY A 159 6.41 4.16 -3.53
CA GLY A 159 4.97 4.31 -3.31
C GLY A 159 4.47 5.75 -3.35
N PHE A 160 5.34 6.73 -3.02
CA PHE A 160 4.97 8.14 -2.92
C PHE A 160 5.54 9.04 -4.03
N ILE A 161 6.34 8.51 -4.96
CA ILE A 161 6.90 9.29 -6.07
C ILE A 161 5.83 9.80 -7.03
N TYR A 162 4.71 9.10 -7.11
CA TYR A 162 3.55 9.45 -7.90
C TYR A 162 2.36 9.74 -6.99
N ASN A 163 1.57 10.79 -7.31
CA ASN A 163 0.36 11.14 -6.57
C ASN A 163 -0.79 10.20 -6.96
N TYR A 164 -0.83 9.02 -6.34
CA TYR A 164 -1.92 8.08 -6.56
C TYR A 164 -3.24 8.59 -5.96
N PRO A 165 -4.35 8.59 -6.74
CA PRO A 165 -5.68 8.89 -6.20
C PRO A 165 -6.14 7.92 -5.10
N TYR A 166 -5.61 6.70 -5.11
CA TYR A 166 -5.87 5.64 -4.13
C TYR A 166 -4.56 5.06 -3.65
N LEU A 167 -4.38 4.94 -2.35
CA LEU A 167 -3.12 4.46 -1.78
C LEU A 167 -3.38 3.44 -0.66
N LEU A 168 -2.70 2.33 -0.73
CA LEU A 168 -2.71 1.27 0.28
C LEU A 168 -1.37 1.25 1.00
N LEU A 169 -1.39 1.24 2.33
CA LEU A 169 -0.21 1.29 3.17
C LEU A 169 -0.22 0.12 4.15
N ASP A 170 0.71 -0.81 4.00
CA ASP A 170 0.86 -1.97 4.89
C ASP A 170 2.07 -1.76 5.79
N GLU A 171 1.83 -1.24 7.00
CA GLU A 171 2.84 -0.95 8.01
C GLU A 171 3.97 -0.01 7.52
N PRO A 172 3.66 1.18 6.96
CA PRO A 172 4.65 2.01 6.30
C PRO A 172 5.72 2.57 7.26
N THR A 173 5.45 2.59 8.56
CA THR A 173 6.37 3.12 9.59
C THR A 173 7.13 2.03 10.35
N ALA A 174 6.94 0.74 10.00
CA ALA A 174 7.66 -0.36 10.63
C ALA A 174 9.17 -0.25 10.37
N SER A 175 9.97 -0.66 11.35
CA SER A 175 11.44 -0.68 11.29
C SER A 175 12.11 0.67 11.02
N LEU A 176 11.41 1.80 11.26
CA LEU A 176 11.95 3.14 11.11
C LEU A 176 12.19 3.81 12.47
N ASP A 177 13.26 4.57 12.56
CA ASP A 177 13.49 5.50 13.67
C ASP A 177 12.47 6.65 13.66
N GLN A 178 12.39 7.41 14.76
CA GLN A 178 11.40 8.47 14.95
C GLN A 178 11.48 9.57 13.88
N ASN A 179 12.68 9.94 13.44
CA ASN A 179 12.87 10.98 12.42
C ASN A 179 12.33 10.51 11.04
N ASN A 180 12.65 9.28 10.66
CA ASN A 180 12.16 8.69 9.42
C ASN A 180 10.65 8.43 9.48
N LYS A 181 10.10 8.01 10.64
CA LYS A 181 8.64 7.92 10.85
C LYS A 181 7.95 9.25 10.58
N ASN A 182 8.46 10.35 11.12
CA ASN A 182 7.87 11.67 10.90
C ASN A 182 7.85 12.06 9.42
N ILE A 183 8.93 11.80 8.67
CA ILE A 183 8.98 12.06 7.23
C ILE A 183 7.88 11.28 6.49
N VAL A 184 7.67 10.01 6.87
CA VAL A 184 6.63 9.16 6.25
C VAL A 184 5.23 9.68 6.59
N LEU A 185 4.97 10.06 7.84
CA LEU A 185 3.69 10.62 8.24
C LEU A 185 3.39 11.93 7.49
N ASP A 186 4.38 12.78 7.28
CA ASP A 186 4.24 14.02 6.49
C ASP A 186 3.97 13.73 4.99
N LEU A 187 4.53 12.62 4.43
CA LEU A 187 4.18 12.17 3.08
C LEU A 187 2.71 11.71 2.99
N ILE A 188 2.23 10.98 4.00
CA ILE A 188 0.83 10.51 4.09
C ILE A 188 -0.12 11.72 4.20
N GLU A 189 0.19 12.68 5.08
CA GLU A 189 -0.61 13.90 5.21
C GLU A 189 -0.65 14.71 3.91
N LYS A 190 0.49 14.85 3.23
CA LYS A 190 0.55 15.52 1.92
C LYS A 190 -0.31 14.79 0.87
N ALA A 191 -0.27 13.44 0.82
CA ALA A 191 -1.10 12.66 -0.10
C ALA A 191 -2.59 12.84 0.21
N LYS A 192 -2.97 12.83 1.51
CA LYS A 192 -4.33 13.10 1.99
C LYS A 192 -4.82 14.49 1.56
N LEU A 193 -4.00 15.54 1.79
CA LEU A 193 -4.32 16.92 1.39
C LEU A 193 -4.46 17.07 -0.14
N ASN A 194 -3.69 16.28 -0.92
CA ASN A 194 -3.82 16.22 -2.38
C ASN A 194 -5.06 15.42 -2.85
N GLY A 195 -5.89 14.94 -1.91
CA GLY A 195 -7.15 14.26 -2.20
C GLY A 195 -7.04 12.75 -2.41
N SER A 196 -5.91 12.13 -2.06
CA SER A 196 -5.81 10.66 -2.09
C SER A 196 -6.76 10.02 -1.07
N ALA A 197 -7.46 8.95 -1.48
CA ALA A 197 -8.19 8.07 -0.57
C ALA A 197 -7.23 6.95 -0.11
N ILE A 198 -6.97 6.88 1.20
CA ILE A 198 -5.90 6.06 1.76
C ILE A 198 -6.49 5.01 2.71
N ILE A 199 -6.04 3.75 2.58
CA ILE A 199 -6.28 2.70 3.57
C ILE A 199 -4.92 2.27 4.11
N GLY A 200 -4.73 2.33 5.43
CA GLY A 200 -3.44 2.01 6.06
C GLY A 200 -3.55 1.08 7.25
N ILE A 201 -2.50 0.29 7.47
CA ILE A 201 -2.28 -0.49 8.69
C ILE A 201 -1.13 0.18 9.43
N PHE A 202 -1.36 0.54 10.69
CA PHE A 202 -0.38 1.18 11.55
C PHE A 202 -0.35 0.44 12.89
N HIS A 203 0.82 -0.09 13.28
CA HIS A 203 1.01 -0.68 14.62
C HIS A 203 1.22 0.36 15.70
N ASP A 204 1.90 1.46 15.33
CA ASP A 204 2.16 2.58 16.23
C ASP A 204 0.90 3.44 16.35
N GLU A 205 0.32 3.49 17.55
CA GLU A 205 -0.91 4.25 17.84
C GLU A 205 -0.70 5.76 17.65
N ILE A 206 0.46 6.29 18.03
CA ILE A 206 0.78 7.71 17.84
C ILE A 206 0.82 8.06 16.35
N ALA A 207 1.48 7.22 15.56
CA ALA A 207 1.53 7.38 14.12
C ALA A 207 0.14 7.30 13.48
N ARG A 208 -0.69 6.34 13.93
CA ARG A 208 -2.06 6.16 13.46
C ARG A 208 -2.92 7.40 13.76
N ASN A 209 -2.91 7.86 15.02
CA ASN A 209 -3.71 9.00 15.46
C ASN A 209 -3.31 10.32 14.76
N LYS A 210 -2.04 10.44 14.33
CA LYS A 210 -1.57 11.62 13.58
C LYS A 210 -2.20 11.72 12.19
N VAL A 211 -2.39 10.61 11.47
CA VAL A 211 -2.79 10.64 10.06
C VAL A 211 -4.20 10.12 9.78
N ALA A 212 -4.73 9.22 10.61
CA ALA A 212 -6.03 8.61 10.37
C ALA A 212 -7.18 9.60 10.58
N THR A 213 -8.10 9.61 9.63
CA THR A 213 -9.37 10.34 9.76
C THR A 213 -10.36 9.54 10.61
N ARG A 214 -10.32 8.22 10.49
CA ARG A 214 -11.08 7.25 11.30
C ARG A 214 -10.48 5.87 11.23
N GLU A 215 -10.99 4.99 12.06
CA GLU A 215 -10.59 3.58 12.13
C GLU A 215 -11.71 2.64 11.68
N VAL A 216 -11.30 1.46 11.19
CA VAL A 216 -12.17 0.31 10.93
C VAL A 216 -11.55 -0.89 11.64
N ASN A 217 -12.19 -1.34 12.72
CA ASN A 217 -11.74 -2.53 13.44
C ASN A 217 -12.25 -3.79 12.73
N LEU A 218 -11.31 -4.62 12.24
CA LEU A 218 -11.65 -5.85 11.53
C LEU A 218 -12.16 -6.95 12.45
N GLU A 219 -11.94 -6.87 13.76
CA GLU A 219 -12.52 -7.84 14.73
C GLU A 219 -14.03 -7.86 14.70
N ASN A 220 -14.66 -6.74 14.37
CA ASN A 220 -16.12 -6.64 14.22
C ASN A 220 -16.69 -7.48 13.06
N PHE A 221 -15.81 -8.06 12.22
CA PHE A 221 -16.16 -8.86 11.04
C PHE A 221 -15.65 -10.30 11.10
N ILE A 222 -15.05 -10.72 12.23
CA ILE A 222 -14.61 -12.09 12.48
C ILE A 222 -15.76 -12.79 13.20
N ASN A 223 -16.34 -13.80 12.57
CA ASN A 223 -17.34 -14.72 13.17
C ASN A 223 -17.03 -16.15 12.77
#